data_f64f09003663af4c98cba7daf5bac152
#
_entry.id   f64f09003663af4c98cba7daf5bac152
#
_cell.length_a   1.000
_cell.length_b   1.000
_cell.length_c   1.000
_cell.angle_alpha   90.00
_cell.angle_beta   90.00
_cell.angle_gamma   90.00
#
_symmetry.space_group_name_H-M   'P 1'
#
loop_
_entity.id
_entity.type
_entity.pdbx_description
1 polymer ?
#
loop_
_entity_poly.entity_id
_entity_poly.type
_entity_poly.pdbx_seq_one_letter_code
_entity_poly.pdbx_strand_id
1 'polypeptide(L)'
;MDYVSRQEKLQQTLDGERLDGFIVTHPQNLRYLCGYSGSSGLLLFLNGRRTFITDGRYTEQAREEVRGARVVIAKGLLLAEAARLLQAVKSARIGFEADHTTVEAAAALRKLLPRKVVCKPVSGLVMRQRIIKDADELRLIRTAVVIGAGAFERTLELVHPGVRESEIATQLEVAAHEAGAEAMSFETIVAAGKRSALPHGRASSEPLPRRGFVVIDAGVILRGYCSDMTRTVHVGRVGREERKWYEAVLEAQLAGIAAVKPGKTAGEVDQAARQALRRRKLDRFFTHSTGHGVGLEIHEPPRLGKGQQERLQPGMVVTIEPGIYVPGKGGIRIEDMVLVTASGCEVLTPVNKELIEI
;
A
#
# COMPACT_ATOMS: atom_id res chain seq x y z
N MET A 1 13.82 9.62 9.65
CA MET A 1 14.00 9.25 8.23
C MET A 1 15.31 9.77 7.72
N ASP A 2 16.16 8.90 7.18
CA ASP A 2 17.45 9.27 6.58
C ASP A 2 17.31 9.43 5.05
N TYR A 3 16.82 10.60 4.65
CA TYR A 3 16.61 10.94 3.24
C TYR A 3 17.92 11.01 2.44
N VAL A 4 19.02 11.43 3.08
CA VAL A 4 20.32 11.55 2.40
C VAL A 4 20.83 10.19 1.97
N SER A 5 20.85 9.21 2.87
CA SER A 5 21.24 7.83 2.53
C SER A 5 20.34 7.21 1.45
N ARG A 6 19.04 7.48 1.45
CA ARG A 6 18.12 7.00 0.40
C ARG A 6 18.47 7.58 -0.98
N GLN A 7 18.80 8.87 -1.03
CA GLN A 7 19.22 9.54 -2.25
C GLN A 7 20.59 9.04 -2.73
N GLU A 8 21.51 8.74 -1.82
CA GLU A 8 22.82 8.17 -2.16
C GLU A 8 22.71 6.76 -2.75
N LYS A 9 21.86 5.92 -2.14
CA LYS A 9 21.56 4.59 -2.69
C LYS A 9 20.95 4.67 -4.10
N LEU A 10 20.04 5.65 -4.32
CA LEU A 10 19.48 5.87 -5.66
C LEU A 10 20.57 6.30 -6.63
N GLN A 11 21.46 7.22 -6.25
CA GLN A 11 22.60 7.64 -7.10
C GLN A 11 23.46 6.46 -7.51
N GLN A 12 23.83 5.59 -6.57
CA GLN A 12 24.61 4.38 -6.87
C GLN A 12 23.87 3.47 -7.87
N THR A 13 22.55 3.37 -7.75
CA THR A 13 21.72 2.60 -8.69
C THR A 13 21.73 3.24 -10.09
N LEU A 14 21.66 4.57 -10.18
CA LEU A 14 21.73 5.30 -11.45
C LEU A 14 23.06 5.08 -12.16
N ASP A 15 24.18 5.08 -11.40
CA ASP A 15 25.51 4.84 -11.93
C ASP A 15 25.61 3.42 -12.51
N GLY A 16 25.06 2.41 -11.83
CA GLY A 16 24.96 1.03 -12.31
C GLY A 16 24.10 0.88 -13.59
N GLU A 17 23.03 1.64 -13.72
CA GLU A 17 22.17 1.69 -14.91
C GLU A 17 22.74 2.56 -16.05
N ARG A 18 23.91 3.17 -15.83
CA ARG A 18 24.59 4.11 -16.75
C ARG A 18 23.69 5.29 -17.10
N LEU A 19 23.03 5.86 -16.09
CA LEU A 19 22.23 7.08 -16.20
C LEU A 19 22.98 8.25 -15.59
N ASP A 20 23.10 9.34 -16.33
CA ASP A 20 23.73 10.59 -15.85
C ASP A 20 22.77 11.38 -14.93
N GLY A 21 21.48 11.05 -14.94
CA GLY A 21 20.49 11.64 -14.06
C GLY A 21 19.15 10.93 -14.11
N PHE A 22 18.26 11.34 -13.22
CA PHE A 22 16.92 10.75 -13.08
C PHE A 22 15.90 11.81 -12.65
N ILE A 23 14.72 11.76 -13.25
CA ILE A 23 13.59 12.62 -12.91
C ILE A 23 12.58 11.80 -12.14
N VAL A 24 12.32 12.21 -10.89
CA VAL A 24 11.29 11.64 -10.02
C VAL A 24 10.13 12.62 -9.95
N THR A 25 8.93 12.15 -10.25
CA THR A 25 7.69 12.94 -10.24
C THR A 25 6.59 12.32 -9.38
N HIS A 26 6.70 11.02 -9.09
CA HIS A 26 5.71 10.30 -8.30
C HIS A 26 5.69 10.81 -6.85
N PRO A 27 4.55 11.29 -6.32
CA PRO A 27 4.48 11.93 -5.01
C PRO A 27 5.03 11.05 -3.87
N GLN A 28 4.70 9.75 -3.86
CA GLN A 28 5.19 8.81 -2.85
C GLN A 28 6.71 8.64 -2.93
N ASN A 29 7.28 8.66 -4.13
CA ASN A 29 8.73 8.60 -4.31
C ASN A 29 9.41 9.91 -3.91
N LEU A 30 8.79 11.07 -4.12
CA LEU A 30 9.26 12.35 -3.59
C LEU A 30 9.24 12.35 -2.07
N ARG A 31 8.13 11.89 -1.46
CA ARG A 31 8.02 11.75 0.01
C ARG A 31 9.11 10.81 0.56
N TYR A 32 9.33 9.67 -0.08
CA TYR A 32 10.36 8.71 0.29
C TYR A 32 11.78 9.28 0.22
N LEU A 33 12.10 9.97 -0.88
CA LEU A 33 13.46 10.44 -1.17
C LEU A 33 13.81 11.76 -0.47
N CYS A 34 12.88 12.69 -0.30
CA CYS A 34 13.22 14.01 0.25
C CYS A 34 12.23 14.53 1.30
N GLY A 35 11.22 13.77 1.69
CA GLY A 35 10.25 14.14 2.72
C GLY A 35 9.10 15.02 2.27
N TYR A 36 9.10 15.48 1.03
CA TYR A 36 8.08 16.39 0.51
C TYR A 36 6.70 15.72 0.42
N SER A 37 5.69 16.34 1.02
CA SER A 37 4.32 15.83 1.11
C SER A 37 3.32 16.55 0.19
N GLY A 38 3.73 17.60 -0.48
CA GLY A 38 2.86 18.38 -1.37
C GLY A 38 2.53 17.66 -2.68
N SER A 39 1.50 18.13 -3.38
CA SER A 39 0.97 17.49 -4.59
C SER A 39 1.65 17.92 -5.90
N SER A 40 2.57 18.87 -5.88
CA SER A 40 3.28 19.38 -7.07
C SER A 40 4.77 19.48 -6.80
N GLY A 41 5.55 18.59 -7.40
CA GLY A 41 7.00 18.54 -7.21
C GLY A 41 7.69 17.65 -8.24
N LEU A 42 8.98 17.88 -8.40
CA LEU A 42 9.88 17.09 -9.22
C LEU A 42 11.26 17.08 -8.55
N LEU A 43 11.87 15.91 -8.41
CA LEU A 43 13.24 15.78 -7.93
C LEU A 43 14.13 15.35 -9.09
N LEU A 44 15.08 16.20 -9.45
CA LEU A 44 16.07 15.94 -10.49
C LEU A 44 17.40 15.55 -9.86
N PHE A 45 17.86 14.34 -10.15
CA PHE A 45 19.22 13.87 -9.98
C PHE A 45 20.00 14.22 -11.25
N LEU A 46 21.15 14.88 -11.12
CA LEU A 46 21.98 15.22 -12.27
C LEU A 46 23.45 15.39 -11.82
N ASN A 47 24.34 14.54 -12.32
CA ASN A 47 25.79 14.59 -12.04
C ASN A 47 26.07 14.71 -10.52
N GLY A 48 25.44 13.86 -9.70
CA GLY A 48 25.56 13.86 -8.23
C GLY A 48 24.86 14.99 -7.51
N ARG A 49 24.29 15.97 -8.22
CA ARG A 49 23.48 17.05 -7.64
C ARG A 49 22.02 16.63 -7.59
N ARG A 50 21.32 17.10 -6.55
CA ARG A 50 19.91 16.85 -6.30
C ARG A 50 19.18 18.18 -6.25
N THR A 51 18.21 18.39 -7.13
CA THR A 51 17.42 19.62 -7.21
C THR A 51 15.95 19.27 -7.13
N PHE A 52 15.29 19.76 -6.09
CA PHE A 52 13.83 19.66 -5.96
C PHE A 52 13.21 20.92 -6.60
N ILE A 53 12.27 20.72 -7.50
CA ILE A 53 11.59 21.78 -8.24
C ILE A 53 10.11 21.74 -7.90
N THR A 54 9.56 22.87 -7.48
CA THR A 54 8.13 23.05 -7.23
C THR A 54 7.67 24.42 -7.70
N ASP A 55 6.40 24.73 -7.59
CA ASP A 55 5.84 26.06 -7.96
C ASP A 55 5.61 26.95 -6.75
N GLY A 56 5.20 28.21 -6.99
CA GLY A 56 5.07 29.25 -5.97
C GLY A 56 4.09 28.91 -4.83
N ARG A 57 3.12 28.03 -5.05
CA ARG A 57 2.14 27.60 -4.04
C ARG A 57 2.78 26.83 -2.89
N TYR A 58 3.89 26.16 -3.16
CA TYR A 58 4.59 25.26 -2.23
C TYR A 58 5.93 25.80 -1.75
N THR A 59 6.18 27.13 -1.89
CA THR A 59 7.48 27.72 -1.56
C THR A 59 7.90 27.47 -0.11
N GLU A 60 7.02 27.72 0.86
CA GLU A 60 7.34 27.55 2.27
C GLU A 60 7.36 26.07 2.64
N GLN A 61 6.37 25.30 2.21
CA GLN A 61 6.31 23.86 2.48
C GLN A 61 7.57 23.13 1.97
N ALA A 62 8.03 23.45 0.75
CA ALA A 62 9.24 22.83 0.21
C ALA A 62 10.51 23.21 1.02
N ARG A 63 10.60 24.43 1.54
CA ARG A 63 11.71 24.85 2.42
C ARG A 63 11.71 24.10 3.73
N GLU A 64 10.52 23.87 4.28
CA GLU A 64 10.35 23.17 5.56
C GLU A 64 10.52 21.66 5.46
N GLU A 65 10.08 21.04 4.39
CA GLU A 65 10.02 19.58 4.29
C GLU A 65 11.18 18.95 3.52
N VAL A 66 11.68 19.61 2.47
CA VAL A 66 12.68 19.00 1.58
C VAL A 66 14.02 18.83 2.28
N ARG A 67 14.55 17.62 2.25
CA ARG A 67 15.87 17.26 2.79
C ARG A 67 16.78 16.70 1.70
N GLY A 68 18.06 17.01 1.78
CA GLY A 68 19.09 16.45 0.90
C GLY A 68 19.11 16.99 -0.53
N ALA A 69 18.24 17.95 -0.89
CA ALA A 69 18.16 18.55 -2.21
C ALA A 69 18.05 20.08 -2.15
N ARG A 70 18.58 20.76 -3.17
CA ARG A 70 18.39 22.19 -3.37
C ARG A 70 16.97 22.45 -3.87
N VAL A 71 16.24 23.36 -3.21
CA VAL A 71 14.90 23.78 -3.65
C VAL A 71 14.99 24.89 -4.71
N VAL A 72 14.23 24.73 -5.78
CA VAL A 72 14.04 25.71 -6.86
C VAL A 72 12.56 25.94 -7.07
N ILE A 73 12.14 27.21 -7.07
CA ILE A 73 10.75 27.57 -7.34
C ILE A 73 10.62 27.95 -8.82
N ALA A 74 9.90 27.13 -9.55
CA ALA A 74 9.63 27.33 -10.97
C ALA A 74 8.59 28.45 -11.17
N LYS A 75 8.82 29.31 -12.18
CA LYS A 75 7.85 30.34 -12.61
C LYS A 75 6.81 29.82 -13.62
N GLY A 76 6.93 28.56 -14.04
CA GLY A 76 6.09 27.93 -15.04
C GLY A 76 6.06 26.41 -14.85
N LEU A 77 5.99 25.65 -15.93
CA LEU A 77 5.96 24.19 -15.89
C LEU A 77 7.22 23.60 -15.23
N LEU A 78 7.06 22.70 -14.27
CA LEU A 78 8.18 22.06 -13.55
C LEU A 78 9.13 21.33 -14.51
N LEU A 79 8.57 20.65 -15.53
CA LEU A 79 9.36 19.98 -16.56
C LEU A 79 10.18 20.94 -17.41
N ALA A 80 9.67 22.17 -17.67
CA ALA A 80 10.41 23.18 -18.39
C ALA A 80 11.62 23.68 -17.57
N GLU A 81 11.45 23.84 -16.25
CA GLU A 81 12.56 24.21 -15.35
C GLU A 81 13.61 23.09 -15.27
N ALA A 82 13.17 21.82 -15.17
CA ALA A 82 14.07 20.68 -15.24
C ALA A 82 14.85 20.64 -16.60
N ALA A 83 14.16 20.86 -17.71
CA ALA A 83 14.78 20.93 -19.04
C ALA A 83 15.79 22.08 -19.13
N ARG A 84 15.51 23.25 -18.54
CA ARG A 84 16.45 24.38 -18.45
C ARG A 84 17.76 24.00 -17.74
N LEU A 85 17.65 23.26 -16.62
CA LEU A 85 18.84 22.76 -15.91
C LEU A 85 19.62 21.75 -16.76
N LEU A 86 18.94 20.95 -17.56
CA LEU A 86 19.54 19.97 -18.46
C LEU A 86 20.17 20.59 -19.73
N GLN A 87 19.88 21.85 -20.07
CA GLN A 87 20.54 22.56 -21.16
C GLN A 87 22.05 22.79 -20.90
N ALA A 88 22.43 22.87 -19.63
CA ALA A 88 23.82 23.13 -19.25
C ALA A 88 24.76 21.93 -19.46
N VAL A 89 24.24 20.71 -19.68
CA VAL A 89 25.07 19.50 -19.87
C VAL A 89 25.48 19.33 -21.34
N LYS A 90 26.67 18.78 -21.60
CA LYS A 90 27.14 18.54 -22.98
C LYS A 90 26.38 17.41 -23.66
N SER A 91 26.16 16.32 -22.96
CA SER A 91 25.27 15.21 -23.32
C SER A 91 24.87 14.49 -22.02
N ALA A 92 23.69 13.87 -22.01
CA ALA A 92 23.25 13.12 -20.85
C ALA A 92 22.22 12.05 -21.22
N ARG A 93 22.21 10.96 -20.46
CA ARG A 93 21.19 9.92 -20.47
C ARG A 93 20.37 10.09 -19.20
N ILE A 94 19.17 10.62 -19.34
CA ILE A 94 18.28 10.93 -18.22
C ILE A 94 17.16 9.90 -18.16
N GLY A 95 17.09 9.18 -17.05
CA GLY A 95 15.95 8.31 -16.75
C GLY A 95 14.75 9.10 -16.23
N PHE A 96 13.56 8.55 -16.40
CA PHE A 96 12.34 9.01 -15.76
C PHE A 96 11.46 7.82 -15.36
N GLU A 97 10.57 8.01 -14.41
CA GLU A 97 9.70 6.96 -13.87
C GLU A 97 8.68 6.49 -14.92
N ALA A 98 8.91 5.33 -15.54
CA ALA A 98 8.03 4.76 -16.55
C ALA A 98 6.68 4.33 -15.98
N ASP A 99 6.66 3.95 -14.70
CA ASP A 99 5.47 3.42 -14.02
C ASP A 99 4.45 4.53 -13.67
N HIS A 100 4.90 5.81 -13.66
CA HIS A 100 4.09 6.94 -13.19
C HIS A 100 4.01 8.10 -14.18
N THR A 101 4.92 8.16 -15.16
CA THR A 101 4.92 9.23 -16.16
C THR A 101 3.90 8.93 -17.25
N THR A 102 2.93 9.81 -17.46
CA THR A 102 1.97 9.66 -18.56
C THR A 102 2.67 9.76 -19.92
N VAL A 103 2.06 9.17 -20.95
CA VAL A 103 2.57 9.28 -22.35
C VAL A 103 2.69 10.75 -22.77
N GLU A 104 1.73 11.58 -22.39
CA GLU A 104 1.72 13.02 -22.66
C GLU A 104 2.90 13.72 -21.97
N ALA A 105 3.12 13.46 -20.67
CA ALA A 105 4.24 14.05 -19.93
C ALA A 105 5.60 13.62 -20.51
N ALA A 106 5.74 12.34 -20.88
CA ALA A 106 6.95 11.84 -21.53
C ALA A 106 7.20 12.50 -22.90
N ALA A 107 6.14 12.71 -23.69
CA ALA A 107 6.23 13.42 -24.97
C ALA A 107 6.59 14.89 -24.79
N ALA A 108 5.98 15.57 -23.80
CA ALA A 108 6.30 16.95 -23.45
C ALA A 108 7.76 17.09 -22.99
N LEU A 109 8.20 16.18 -22.11
CA LEU A 109 9.60 16.14 -21.65
C LEU A 109 10.57 16.03 -22.85
N ARG A 110 10.34 15.10 -23.77
CA ARG A 110 11.19 14.91 -24.97
C ARG A 110 11.24 16.15 -25.86
N LYS A 111 10.12 16.90 -25.99
CA LYS A 111 10.07 18.15 -26.78
C LYS A 111 10.88 19.27 -26.11
N LEU A 112 10.90 19.33 -24.79
CA LEU A 112 11.61 20.35 -24.01
C LEU A 112 13.11 20.10 -23.91
N LEU A 113 13.54 18.84 -24.00
CA LEU A 113 14.94 18.46 -23.84
C LEU A 113 15.78 18.78 -25.08
N PRO A 114 17.03 19.24 -24.88
CA PRO A 114 17.99 19.38 -25.99
C PRO A 114 18.22 18.05 -26.71
N ARG A 115 18.43 18.10 -28.04
CA ARG A 115 18.70 16.89 -28.87
C ARG A 115 19.85 16.02 -28.35
N LYS A 116 20.78 16.60 -27.59
CA LYS A 116 21.94 15.93 -26.96
C LYS A 116 21.60 15.16 -25.66
N VAL A 117 20.35 15.29 -25.16
CA VAL A 117 19.85 14.58 -23.97
C VAL A 117 18.94 13.44 -24.41
N VAL A 118 19.35 12.22 -24.06
CA VAL A 118 18.56 11.01 -24.34
C VAL A 118 17.70 10.70 -23.13
N CYS A 119 16.39 10.63 -23.34
CA CYS A 119 15.41 10.33 -22.29
C CYS A 119 15.04 8.84 -22.30
N LYS A 120 15.26 8.14 -21.19
CA LYS A 120 15.02 6.70 -21.06
C LYS A 120 13.92 6.42 -20.01
N PRO A 121 12.82 5.74 -20.37
CA PRO A 121 11.86 5.24 -19.37
C PRO A 121 12.53 4.14 -18.55
N VAL A 122 12.39 4.18 -17.22
CA VAL A 122 12.94 3.19 -16.30
C VAL A 122 11.93 2.89 -15.21
N SER A 123 11.66 1.62 -14.98
CA SER A 123 10.67 1.15 -13.99
C SER A 123 11.31 0.75 -12.68
N GLY A 124 10.63 1.04 -11.57
CA GLY A 124 10.86 0.45 -10.27
C GLY A 124 12.16 0.86 -9.54
N LEU A 125 12.92 1.88 -9.98
CA LEU A 125 14.20 2.24 -9.33
C LEU A 125 14.01 2.63 -7.86
N VAL A 126 13.06 3.49 -7.57
CA VAL A 126 12.76 3.92 -6.20
C VAL A 126 11.98 2.84 -5.46
N MET A 127 11.06 2.15 -6.15
CA MET A 127 10.26 1.08 -5.57
C MET A 127 11.13 -0.05 -4.99
N ARG A 128 12.21 -0.42 -5.67
CA ARG A 128 13.17 -1.43 -5.16
C ARG A 128 13.79 -1.08 -3.80
N GLN A 129 13.89 0.21 -3.47
CA GLN A 129 14.32 0.65 -2.14
C GLN A 129 13.15 0.64 -1.14
N ARG A 130 11.95 1.10 -1.57
CA ARG A 130 10.74 1.21 -0.74
C ARG A 130 10.23 -0.15 -0.25
N ILE A 131 10.45 -1.21 -1.01
CA ILE A 131 10.03 -2.58 -0.65
C ILE A 131 10.61 -2.99 0.71
N ILE A 132 11.86 -2.60 1.02
CA ILE A 132 12.53 -2.91 2.28
C ILE A 132 12.40 -1.71 3.21
N LYS A 133 11.59 -1.83 4.24
CA LYS A 133 11.30 -0.77 5.21
C LYS A 133 12.42 -0.62 6.22
N ASP A 134 12.85 0.61 6.46
CA ASP A 134 13.77 0.93 7.55
C ASP A 134 13.02 1.05 8.91
N ALA A 135 13.77 1.24 10.00
CA ALA A 135 13.21 1.30 11.34
C ALA A 135 12.22 2.46 11.54
N ASP A 136 12.44 3.60 10.88
CA ASP A 136 11.53 4.75 10.97
C ASP A 136 10.22 4.50 10.23
N GLU A 137 10.29 3.85 9.06
CA GLU A 137 9.12 3.43 8.28
C GLU A 137 8.29 2.42 9.06
N LEU A 138 8.94 1.39 9.62
CA LEU A 138 8.28 0.36 10.43
C LEU A 138 7.59 0.94 11.66
N ARG A 139 8.17 1.97 12.31
CA ARG A 139 7.53 2.66 13.44
C ARG A 139 6.23 3.33 13.00
N LEU A 140 6.20 4.03 11.86
CA LEU A 140 5.01 4.67 11.34
C LEU A 140 3.94 3.66 10.92
N ILE A 141 4.33 2.59 10.23
CA ILE A 141 3.42 1.51 9.85
C ILE A 141 2.79 0.87 11.09
N ARG A 142 3.58 0.55 12.12
CA ARG A 142 3.04 -0.01 13.38
C ARG A 142 2.05 0.93 14.04
N THR A 143 2.35 2.23 14.08
CA THR A 143 1.41 3.21 14.64
C THR A 143 0.13 3.30 13.81
N ALA A 144 0.22 3.31 12.48
CA ALA A 144 -0.95 3.28 11.60
C ALA A 144 -1.80 2.03 11.83
N VAL A 145 -1.18 0.85 11.97
CA VAL A 145 -1.88 -0.41 12.30
C VAL A 145 -2.62 -0.31 13.63
N VAL A 146 -2.01 0.25 14.67
CA VAL A 146 -2.65 0.43 16.00
C VAL A 146 -3.84 1.39 15.91
N ILE A 147 -3.72 2.50 15.16
CA ILE A 147 -4.82 3.43 14.93
C ILE A 147 -5.99 2.73 14.23
N GLY A 148 -5.72 2.03 13.13
CA GLY A 148 -6.75 1.29 12.38
C GLY A 148 -7.42 0.21 13.23
N ALA A 149 -6.65 -0.54 14.02
CA ALA A 149 -7.16 -1.55 14.95
C ALA A 149 -8.10 -0.94 16.01
N GLY A 150 -7.70 0.16 16.64
CA GLY A 150 -8.53 0.86 17.63
C GLY A 150 -9.81 1.45 17.04
N ALA A 151 -9.75 1.97 15.81
CA ALA A 151 -10.93 2.46 15.10
C ALA A 151 -11.91 1.31 14.80
N PHE A 152 -11.42 0.16 14.37
CA PHE A 152 -12.23 -1.05 14.17
C PHE A 152 -12.90 -1.50 15.48
N GLU A 153 -12.15 -1.63 16.58
CA GLU A 153 -12.69 -2.08 17.87
C GLU A 153 -13.81 -1.16 18.38
N ARG A 154 -13.65 0.16 18.28
CA ARG A 154 -14.70 1.14 18.61
C ARG A 154 -15.96 0.99 17.75
N THR A 155 -15.79 0.55 16.52
CA THR A 155 -16.90 0.40 15.56
C THR A 155 -17.72 -0.86 15.81
N LEU A 156 -17.16 -1.88 16.46
CA LEU A 156 -17.87 -3.13 16.76
C LEU A 156 -19.17 -2.94 17.54
N GLU A 157 -19.23 -1.96 18.43
CA GLU A 157 -20.42 -1.66 19.23
C GLU A 157 -21.63 -1.18 18.36
N LEU A 158 -21.33 -0.70 17.15
CA LEU A 158 -22.35 -0.22 16.21
C LEU A 158 -22.84 -1.31 15.25
N VAL A 159 -22.19 -2.47 15.24
CA VAL A 159 -22.57 -3.56 14.34
C VAL A 159 -23.74 -4.31 14.91
N HIS A 160 -24.95 -3.94 14.48
CA HIS A 160 -26.20 -4.64 14.87
C HIS A 160 -27.23 -4.59 13.74
N PRO A 161 -28.27 -5.47 13.74
CA PRO A 161 -29.28 -5.49 12.70
C PRO A 161 -29.94 -4.12 12.48
N GLY A 162 -30.09 -3.72 11.22
CA GLY A 162 -30.76 -2.49 10.84
C GLY A 162 -29.87 -1.26 10.70
N VAL A 163 -28.64 -1.25 11.22
CA VAL A 163 -27.64 -0.20 10.95
C VAL A 163 -27.17 -0.33 9.50
N ARG A 164 -26.96 0.78 8.82
CA ARG A 164 -26.50 0.78 7.43
C ARG A 164 -24.99 0.52 7.36
N GLU A 165 -24.54 -0.18 6.30
CA GLU A 165 -23.11 -0.39 6.04
C GLU A 165 -22.35 0.95 6.02
N SER A 166 -22.92 1.99 5.38
CA SER A 166 -22.31 3.32 5.30
C SER A 166 -22.20 4.04 6.65
N GLU A 167 -23.10 3.79 7.60
CA GLU A 167 -23.03 4.36 8.95
C GLU A 167 -21.84 3.77 9.70
N ILE A 168 -21.63 2.45 9.60
CA ILE A 168 -20.49 1.77 10.21
C ILE A 168 -19.17 2.29 9.60
N ALA A 169 -19.08 2.38 8.27
CA ALA A 169 -17.91 2.91 7.58
C ALA A 169 -17.59 4.34 8.04
N THR A 170 -18.58 5.22 8.07
CA THR A 170 -18.42 6.62 8.51
C THR A 170 -17.89 6.69 9.95
N GLN A 171 -18.45 5.90 10.87
CA GLN A 171 -18.01 5.93 12.27
C GLN A 171 -16.59 5.37 12.45
N LEU A 172 -16.20 4.37 11.65
CA LEU A 172 -14.83 3.87 11.62
C LEU A 172 -13.86 4.97 11.16
N GLU A 173 -14.20 5.68 10.08
CA GLU A 173 -13.39 6.78 9.55
C GLU A 173 -13.26 7.94 10.54
N VAL A 174 -14.36 8.31 11.21
CA VAL A 174 -14.34 9.31 12.30
C VAL A 174 -13.41 8.86 13.42
N ALA A 175 -13.56 7.63 13.89
CA ALA A 175 -12.71 7.07 14.94
C ALA A 175 -11.22 7.07 14.56
N ALA A 176 -10.90 6.75 13.30
CA ALA A 176 -9.54 6.79 12.78
C ALA A 176 -8.95 8.20 12.78
N HIS A 177 -9.71 9.19 12.30
CA HIS A 177 -9.29 10.60 12.29
C HIS A 177 -9.10 11.15 13.70
N GLU A 178 -10.02 10.86 14.64
CA GLU A 178 -9.87 11.24 16.06
C GLU A 178 -8.61 10.65 16.70
N ALA A 179 -8.20 9.45 16.27
CA ALA A 179 -6.97 8.80 16.71
C ALA A 179 -5.71 9.30 16.00
N GLY A 180 -5.83 10.27 15.08
CA GLY A 180 -4.71 10.94 14.41
C GLY A 180 -4.34 10.41 13.01
N ALA A 181 -5.21 9.62 12.36
CA ALA A 181 -5.02 9.28 10.96
C ALA A 181 -5.11 10.52 10.06
N GLU A 182 -4.23 10.62 9.06
CA GLU A 182 -4.26 11.68 8.04
C GLU A 182 -5.41 11.47 7.04
N ALA A 183 -5.66 10.21 6.68
CA ALA A 183 -6.70 9.77 5.76
C ALA A 183 -6.92 8.25 5.91
N MET A 184 -7.91 7.73 5.21
CA MET A 184 -8.02 6.29 4.97
C MET A 184 -7.07 5.86 3.84
N SER A 185 -6.52 4.65 3.93
CA SER A 185 -5.61 4.09 2.91
C SER A 185 -6.34 3.79 1.59
N PHE A 186 -7.63 3.48 1.70
CA PHE A 186 -8.56 3.19 0.61
C PHE A 186 -9.99 3.44 1.10
N GLU A 187 -10.95 3.32 0.20
CA GLU A 187 -12.37 3.46 0.53
C GLU A 187 -12.81 2.31 1.46
N THR A 188 -13.26 2.62 2.67
CA THR A 188 -13.66 1.66 3.70
C THR A 188 -14.72 0.68 3.17
N ILE A 189 -14.46 -0.61 3.30
CA ILE A 189 -15.39 -1.66 2.91
C ILE A 189 -16.18 -2.10 4.14
N VAL A 190 -17.51 -2.04 4.04
CA VAL A 190 -18.44 -2.71 4.95
C VAL A 190 -19.46 -3.42 4.08
N ALA A 191 -19.40 -4.75 4.04
CA ALA A 191 -20.30 -5.54 3.20
C ALA A 191 -20.98 -6.64 4.02
N ALA A 192 -22.30 -6.61 4.09
CA ALA A 192 -23.09 -7.46 4.99
C ALA A 192 -23.95 -8.50 4.26
N GLY A 193 -24.21 -9.63 4.91
CA GLY A 193 -25.08 -10.69 4.41
C GLY A 193 -24.61 -11.20 3.03
N LYS A 194 -25.50 -11.18 2.05
CA LYS A 194 -25.14 -11.60 0.67
C LYS A 194 -24.12 -10.70 0.00
N ARG A 195 -24.06 -9.41 0.39
CA ARG A 195 -23.08 -8.46 -0.13
C ARG A 195 -21.67 -8.76 0.34
N SER A 196 -21.49 -9.44 1.47
CA SER A 196 -20.17 -9.88 1.93
C SER A 196 -19.46 -10.81 0.92
N ALA A 197 -20.19 -11.39 -0.04
CA ALA A 197 -19.64 -12.13 -1.18
C ALA A 197 -19.02 -11.25 -2.27
N LEU A 198 -19.00 -9.93 -2.11
CA LEU A 198 -18.34 -8.97 -3.00
C LEU A 198 -16.97 -8.62 -2.41
N PRO A 199 -15.84 -9.06 -2.99
CA PRO A 199 -14.50 -8.79 -2.43
C PRO A 199 -14.22 -7.30 -2.21
N HIS A 200 -14.73 -6.43 -3.12
CA HIS A 200 -14.60 -4.98 -3.06
C HIS A 200 -15.99 -4.31 -2.88
N GLY A 201 -16.78 -4.88 -1.97
CA GLY A 201 -18.13 -4.39 -1.65
C GLY A 201 -18.10 -3.09 -0.87
N ARG A 202 -18.11 -1.94 -1.57
CA ARG A 202 -18.19 -0.61 -0.94
C ARG A 202 -19.38 -0.54 0.02
N ALA A 203 -19.19 0.18 1.12
CA ALA A 203 -20.25 0.43 2.09
C ALA A 203 -21.45 1.12 1.42
N SER A 204 -22.61 0.54 1.56
CA SER A 204 -23.86 1.00 0.92
C SER A 204 -24.87 1.50 1.94
N SER A 205 -26.01 2.00 1.45
CA SER A 205 -27.16 2.36 2.31
C SER A 205 -27.98 1.14 2.78
N GLU A 206 -27.59 -0.07 2.40
CA GLU A 206 -28.29 -1.29 2.82
C GLU A 206 -28.12 -1.52 4.32
N PRO A 207 -29.21 -1.85 5.03
CA PRO A 207 -29.13 -2.18 6.46
C PRO A 207 -28.52 -3.57 6.67
N LEU A 208 -27.79 -3.74 7.76
CA LEU A 208 -27.32 -5.04 8.19
C LEU A 208 -28.49 -6.01 8.41
N PRO A 209 -28.38 -7.24 7.89
CA PRO A 209 -29.41 -8.26 8.08
C PRO A 209 -29.46 -8.74 9.55
N ARG A 210 -30.56 -9.38 9.93
CA ARG A 210 -30.67 -10.02 11.26
C ARG A 210 -29.71 -11.20 11.46
N ARG A 211 -29.12 -11.70 10.36
CA ARG A 211 -28.18 -12.82 10.38
C ARG A 211 -27.30 -12.81 9.13
N GLY A 212 -26.00 -13.00 9.32
CA GLY A 212 -25.03 -13.13 8.24
C GLY A 212 -23.70 -12.51 8.56
N PHE A 213 -22.69 -12.79 7.72
CA PHE A 213 -21.38 -12.19 7.82
C PHE A 213 -21.41 -10.70 7.50
N VAL A 214 -20.52 -9.97 8.17
CA VAL A 214 -20.20 -8.57 7.86
C VAL A 214 -18.68 -8.52 7.71
N VAL A 215 -18.20 -8.31 6.49
CA VAL A 215 -16.80 -8.03 6.19
C VAL A 215 -16.57 -6.55 6.40
N ILE A 216 -15.61 -6.22 7.27
CA ILE A 216 -15.15 -4.86 7.55
C ILE A 216 -13.67 -4.81 7.19
N ASP A 217 -13.33 -3.96 6.22
CA ASP A 217 -11.98 -3.83 5.71
C ASP A 217 -11.61 -2.35 5.63
N ALA A 218 -10.56 -1.98 6.36
CA ALA A 218 -10.14 -0.60 6.51
C ALA A 218 -8.64 -0.49 6.79
N GLY A 219 -8.07 0.58 6.29
CA GLY A 219 -6.72 0.96 6.57
C GLY A 219 -6.59 2.47 6.72
N VAL A 220 -5.58 2.93 7.44
CA VAL A 220 -5.35 4.35 7.70
C VAL A 220 -3.98 4.79 7.20
N ILE A 221 -3.84 6.07 6.87
CA ILE A 221 -2.58 6.71 6.50
C ILE A 221 -2.08 7.53 7.70
N LEU A 222 -0.83 7.28 8.08
CA LEU A 222 -0.12 8.07 9.06
C LEU A 222 1.23 8.53 8.48
N ARG A 223 1.42 9.84 8.35
CA ARG A 223 2.61 10.43 7.72
C ARG A 223 2.96 9.76 6.38
N GLY A 224 1.92 9.49 5.58
CA GLY A 224 1.97 8.86 4.28
C GLY A 224 2.06 7.34 4.27
N TYR A 225 2.30 6.67 5.38
CA TYR A 225 2.37 5.21 5.45
C TYR A 225 1.00 4.62 5.72
N CYS A 226 0.65 3.61 4.92
CA CYS A 226 -0.63 2.91 4.97
C CYS A 226 -0.61 1.79 6.00
N SER A 227 -1.76 1.56 6.62
CA SER A 227 -2.12 0.28 7.24
C SER A 227 -3.26 -0.39 6.45
N ASP A 228 -3.48 -1.66 6.77
CA ASP A 228 -4.48 -2.52 6.12
C ASP A 228 -4.94 -3.61 7.08
N MET A 229 -6.25 -3.84 7.17
CA MET A 229 -6.80 -4.91 8.00
C MET A 229 -8.23 -5.25 7.60
N THR A 230 -8.52 -6.52 7.42
CA THR A 230 -9.89 -7.03 7.32
C THR A 230 -10.24 -7.92 8.51
N ARG A 231 -11.43 -7.73 9.03
CA ARG A 231 -12.11 -8.67 9.94
C ARG A 231 -13.51 -8.95 9.43
N THR A 232 -13.93 -10.19 9.65
CA THR A 232 -15.31 -10.59 9.39
C THR A 232 -15.97 -10.96 10.71
N VAL A 233 -17.08 -10.32 11.02
CA VAL A 233 -17.95 -10.64 12.16
C VAL A 233 -19.24 -11.28 11.67
N HIS A 234 -20.06 -11.82 12.57
CA HIS A 234 -21.35 -12.41 12.22
C HIS A 234 -22.46 -11.83 13.06
N VAL A 235 -23.45 -11.24 12.42
CA VAL A 235 -24.68 -10.78 13.08
C VAL A 235 -25.60 -11.96 13.31
N GLY A 236 -26.11 -12.11 14.54
CA GLY A 236 -26.98 -13.21 14.95
C GLY A 236 -26.23 -14.55 15.05
N ARG A 237 -26.98 -15.59 15.44
CA ARG A 237 -26.38 -16.92 15.72
C ARG A 237 -25.75 -17.54 14.47
N VAL A 238 -24.47 -17.93 14.60
CA VAL A 238 -23.70 -18.59 13.54
C VAL A 238 -24.20 -20.02 13.31
N GLY A 239 -24.44 -20.36 12.04
CA GLY A 239 -24.78 -21.72 11.65
C GLY A 239 -23.55 -22.63 11.49
N ARG A 240 -23.82 -23.94 11.43
CA ARG A 240 -22.76 -24.95 11.31
C ARG A 240 -21.93 -24.80 10.03
N GLU A 241 -22.56 -24.45 8.90
CA GLU A 241 -21.89 -24.23 7.62
C GLU A 241 -21.05 -22.96 7.67
N GLU A 242 -21.59 -21.87 8.18
CA GLU A 242 -20.93 -20.57 8.31
C GLU A 242 -19.68 -20.67 9.20
N ARG A 243 -19.77 -21.37 10.34
CA ARG A 243 -18.61 -21.63 11.22
C ARG A 243 -17.51 -22.41 10.51
N LYS A 244 -17.87 -23.45 9.74
CA LYS A 244 -16.90 -24.21 8.94
C LYS A 244 -16.19 -23.35 7.89
N TRP A 245 -16.90 -22.38 7.28
CA TRP A 245 -16.30 -21.46 6.33
C TRP A 245 -15.31 -20.52 7.00
N TYR A 246 -15.71 -19.96 8.16
CA TYR A 246 -14.82 -19.06 8.91
C TYR A 246 -13.54 -19.78 9.35
N GLU A 247 -13.69 -20.96 9.93
CA GLU A 247 -12.55 -21.80 10.34
C GLU A 247 -11.62 -22.14 9.16
N ALA A 248 -12.18 -22.39 7.98
CA ALA A 248 -11.38 -22.68 6.78
C ALA A 248 -10.58 -21.46 6.30
N VAL A 249 -11.17 -20.26 6.37
CA VAL A 249 -10.46 -19.02 6.02
C VAL A 249 -9.40 -18.69 7.06
N LEU A 250 -9.70 -18.86 8.34
CA LEU A 250 -8.73 -18.68 9.42
C LEU A 250 -7.55 -19.67 9.28
N GLU A 251 -7.82 -20.96 9.01
CA GLU A 251 -6.76 -21.95 8.72
C GLU A 251 -5.89 -21.52 7.54
N ALA A 252 -6.50 -20.99 6.49
CA ALA A 252 -5.77 -20.51 5.32
C ALA A 252 -4.91 -19.28 5.63
N GLN A 253 -5.42 -18.35 6.41
CA GLN A 253 -4.70 -17.14 6.83
C GLN A 253 -3.50 -17.50 7.71
N LEU A 254 -3.68 -18.37 8.67
CA LEU A 254 -2.60 -18.87 9.53
C LEU A 254 -1.55 -19.65 8.72
N ALA A 255 -1.97 -20.46 7.74
CA ALA A 255 -1.07 -21.18 6.85
C ALA A 255 -0.25 -20.21 5.98
N GLY A 256 -0.88 -19.13 5.48
CA GLY A 256 -0.20 -18.07 4.76
C GLY A 256 0.85 -17.38 5.62
N ILE A 257 0.52 -16.96 6.83
CA ILE A 257 1.46 -16.35 7.79
C ILE A 257 2.64 -17.30 8.08
N ALA A 258 2.37 -18.56 8.36
CA ALA A 258 3.42 -19.55 8.67
C ALA A 258 4.39 -19.76 7.49
N ALA A 259 3.95 -19.51 6.27
CA ALA A 259 4.77 -19.59 5.06
C ALA A 259 5.63 -18.33 4.82
N VAL A 260 5.33 -17.19 5.48
CA VAL A 260 6.12 -15.96 5.36
C VAL A 260 7.47 -16.13 6.04
N LYS A 261 8.53 -16.29 5.24
CA LYS A 261 9.92 -16.42 5.71
C LYS A 261 10.88 -15.84 4.68
N PRO A 262 12.06 -15.34 5.10
CA PRO A 262 13.08 -14.91 4.17
C PRO A 262 13.43 -16.00 3.15
N GLY A 263 13.57 -15.62 1.89
CA GLY A 263 13.90 -16.53 0.78
C GLY A 263 12.74 -17.31 0.19
N LYS A 264 11.59 -17.40 0.86
CA LYS A 264 10.36 -17.93 0.28
C LYS A 264 9.87 -17.04 -0.84
N THR A 265 9.31 -17.62 -1.90
CA THR A 265 8.68 -16.82 -2.95
C THR A 265 7.28 -16.36 -2.53
N ALA A 266 6.84 -15.22 -3.05
CA ALA A 266 5.48 -14.73 -2.86
C ALA A 266 4.41 -15.75 -3.32
N GLY A 267 4.73 -16.53 -4.36
CA GLY A 267 3.88 -17.64 -4.84
C GLY A 267 3.77 -18.81 -3.88
N GLU A 268 4.84 -19.13 -3.11
CA GLU A 268 4.79 -20.20 -2.09
C GLU A 268 3.86 -19.82 -0.93
N VAL A 269 3.82 -18.53 -0.55
CA VAL A 269 2.89 -18.03 0.47
C VAL A 269 1.43 -18.15 -0.02
N ASP A 270 1.14 -17.70 -1.23
CA ASP A 270 -0.19 -17.85 -1.84
C ASP A 270 -0.60 -19.34 -1.95
N GLN A 271 0.34 -20.20 -2.32
CA GLN A 271 0.10 -21.65 -2.40
C GLN A 271 -0.28 -22.25 -1.05
N ALA A 272 0.35 -21.82 0.05
CA ALA A 272 0.06 -22.32 1.38
C ALA A 272 -1.39 -22.02 1.80
N ALA A 273 -1.85 -20.77 1.62
CA ALA A 273 -3.23 -20.37 1.88
C ALA A 273 -4.23 -21.14 1.01
N ARG A 274 -3.98 -21.23 -0.30
CA ARG A 274 -4.86 -21.97 -1.22
C ARG A 274 -4.92 -23.46 -0.92
N GLN A 275 -3.83 -24.08 -0.50
CA GLN A 275 -3.84 -25.52 -0.13
C GLN A 275 -4.71 -25.77 1.10
N ALA A 276 -4.72 -24.87 2.10
CA ALA A 276 -5.61 -24.95 3.24
C ALA A 276 -7.09 -24.93 2.81
N LEU A 277 -7.47 -23.97 1.97
CA LEU A 277 -8.84 -23.91 1.42
C LEU A 277 -9.19 -25.11 0.54
N ARG A 278 -8.22 -25.65 -0.24
CA ARG A 278 -8.43 -26.84 -1.08
C ARG A 278 -8.75 -28.10 -0.27
N ARG A 279 -8.09 -28.30 0.88
CA ARG A 279 -8.42 -29.39 1.82
C ARG A 279 -9.88 -29.34 2.28
N ARG A 280 -10.44 -28.13 2.38
CA ARG A 280 -11.83 -27.85 2.74
C ARG A 280 -12.77 -27.77 1.52
N LYS A 281 -12.27 -27.96 0.26
CA LYS A 281 -13.02 -27.83 -1.02
C LYS A 281 -13.61 -26.44 -1.24
N LEU A 282 -12.93 -25.37 -0.74
CA LEU A 282 -13.38 -23.99 -0.80
C LEU A 282 -12.49 -23.10 -1.67
N ASP A 283 -11.36 -23.63 -2.19
CA ASP A 283 -10.38 -22.86 -2.97
C ASP A 283 -10.95 -22.23 -4.25
N ARG A 284 -12.01 -22.80 -4.83
CA ARG A 284 -12.73 -22.24 -5.99
C ARG A 284 -13.42 -20.90 -5.69
N PHE A 285 -13.68 -20.59 -4.43
CA PHE A 285 -14.29 -19.36 -3.98
C PHE A 285 -13.25 -18.29 -3.58
N PHE A 286 -11.95 -18.61 -3.64
CA PHE A 286 -10.85 -17.67 -3.38
C PHE A 286 -10.32 -17.11 -4.69
N THR A 287 -10.78 -15.93 -5.07
CA THR A 287 -10.69 -15.36 -6.42
C THR A 287 -9.56 -14.33 -6.62
N HIS A 288 -8.88 -13.90 -5.55
CA HIS A 288 -7.79 -12.92 -5.61
C HIS A 288 -6.45 -13.46 -5.09
N SER A 289 -5.41 -12.64 -5.06
CA SER A 289 -4.11 -12.98 -4.45
C SER A 289 -4.21 -13.05 -2.93
N THR A 290 -3.30 -13.78 -2.30
CA THR A 290 -3.25 -13.89 -0.83
C THR A 290 -2.81 -12.61 -0.14
N GLY A 291 -2.22 -11.65 -0.89
CA GLY A 291 -1.79 -10.37 -0.34
C GLY A 291 -0.89 -9.57 -1.26
N HIS A 292 -0.38 -8.49 -0.71
CA HIS A 292 0.49 -7.52 -1.39
C HIS A 292 1.43 -6.83 -0.39
N GLY A 293 2.44 -6.14 -0.89
CA GLY A 293 3.25 -5.23 -0.08
C GLY A 293 2.46 -3.99 0.32
N VAL A 294 2.82 -3.39 1.44
CA VAL A 294 2.24 -2.14 1.95
C VAL A 294 3.35 -1.19 2.36
N GLY A 295 3.15 0.11 2.14
CA GLY A 295 4.10 1.15 2.55
C GLY A 295 3.52 2.55 2.37
N LEU A 296 4.16 3.37 1.55
CA LEU A 296 3.63 4.68 1.14
C LEU A 296 2.47 4.59 0.16
N GLU A 297 2.28 3.42 -0.44
CA GLU A 297 1.10 3.06 -1.22
C GLU A 297 0.46 1.84 -0.57
N ILE A 298 -0.87 1.76 -0.69
CA ILE A 298 -1.61 0.62 -0.15
C ILE A 298 -1.20 -0.68 -0.86
N HIS A 299 -1.00 -0.62 -2.18
CA HIS A 299 -0.53 -1.74 -2.97
C HIS A 299 0.89 -1.49 -3.48
N GLU A 300 1.87 -2.13 -2.84
CA GLU A 300 3.27 -2.18 -3.28
C GLU A 300 3.68 -3.62 -3.63
N PRO A 301 4.77 -3.83 -4.37
CA PRO A 301 5.41 -5.14 -4.44
C PRO A 301 5.88 -5.62 -3.05
N PRO A 302 5.98 -6.96 -2.83
CA PRO A 302 5.62 -8.03 -3.76
C PRO A 302 4.11 -8.31 -3.77
N ARG A 303 3.58 -8.79 -4.90
CA ARG A 303 2.24 -9.37 -4.94
C ARG A 303 2.32 -10.84 -4.51
N LEU A 304 1.59 -11.23 -3.47
CA LEU A 304 1.53 -12.60 -2.97
C LEU A 304 0.43 -13.38 -3.71
N GLY A 305 0.72 -13.80 -4.94
CA GLY A 305 -0.24 -14.42 -5.84
C GLY A 305 0.34 -15.63 -6.56
N LYS A 306 -0.54 -16.36 -7.25
CA LYS A 306 -0.17 -17.58 -7.98
C LYS A 306 0.99 -17.35 -8.93
N GLY A 307 2.05 -18.16 -8.80
CA GLY A 307 3.19 -18.17 -9.72
C GLY A 307 4.20 -17.05 -9.54
N GLN A 308 4.02 -16.15 -8.56
CA GLN A 308 4.96 -15.06 -8.29
C GLN A 308 6.30 -15.60 -7.77
N GLN A 309 7.40 -15.13 -8.39
CA GLN A 309 8.76 -15.62 -8.11
C GLN A 309 9.57 -14.69 -7.21
N GLU A 310 9.04 -13.50 -6.90
CA GLU A 310 9.74 -12.56 -6.02
C GLU A 310 9.95 -13.18 -4.63
N ARG A 311 11.20 -13.10 -4.15
CA ARG A 311 11.58 -13.69 -2.86
C ARG A 311 11.40 -12.68 -1.74
N LEU A 312 10.76 -13.12 -0.68
CA LEU A 312 10.61 -12.32 0.54
C LEU A 312 11.96 -12.07 1.19
N GLN A 313 12.16 -10.84 1.64
CA GLN A 313 13.38 -10.37 2.30
C GLN A 313 13.03 -9.71 3.63
N PRO A 314 13.92 -9.76 4.63
CA PRO A 314 13.74 -9.02 5.88
C PRO A 314 13.47 -7.53 5.62
N GLY A 315 12.54 -6.95 6.35
CA GLY A 315 12.09 -5.56 6.18
C GLY A 315 10.92 -5.37 5.20
N MET A 316 10.52 -6.40 4.45
CA MET A 316 9.27 -6.33 3.68
C MET A 316 8.07 -6.39 4.63
N VAL A 317 7.05 -5.55 4.35
CA VAL A 317 5.74 -5.60 5.00
C VAL A 317 4.72 -6.01 3.96
N VAL A 318 3.94 -7.07 4.27
CA VAL A 318 2.96 -7.65 3.34
C VAL A 318 1.64 -7.93 4.05
N THR A 319 0.53 -7.95 3.32
CA THR A 319 -0.76 -8.45 3.82
C THR A 319 -0.87 -9.96 3.62
N ILE A 320 -1.63 -10.63 4.51
CA ILE A 320 -2.06 -12.02 4.36
C ILE A 320 -3.58 -12.04 4.57
N GLU A 321 -4.32 -12.08 3.47
CA GLU A 321 -5.75 -11.77 3.39
C GLU A 321 -6.59 -12.82 2.64
N PRO A 322 -6.42 -14.13 2.82
CA PRO A 322 -7.26 -15.08 2.12
C PRO A 322 -8.73 -14.86 2.46
N GLY A 323 -9.59 -15.06 1.44
CA GLY A 323 -11.03 -14.95 1.59
C GLY A 323 -11.77 -15.96 0.73
N ILE A 324 -13.01 -16.24 1.07
CA ILE A 324 -13.95 -16.98 0.24
C ILE A 324 -15.20 -16.14 0.00
N TYR A 325 -15.72 -16.19 -1.20
CA TYR A 325 -16.88 -15.42 -1.63
C TYR A 325 -17.87 -16.33 -2.34
N VAL A 326 -18.95 -16.69 -1.63
CA VAL A 326 -19.95 -17.66 -2.11
C VAL A 326 -21.16 -16.90 -2.63
N PRO A 327 -21.37 -16.85 -3.96
CA PRO A 327 -22.46 -16.07 -4.55
C PRO A 327 -23.82 -16.37 -3.94
N GLY A 328 -24.56 -15.32 -3.55
CA GLY A 328 -25.89 -15.43 -2.97
C GLY A 328 -25.96 -15.89 -1.51
N LYS A 329 -24.83 -16.27 -0.92
CA LYS A 329 -24.74 -16.72 0.47
C LYS A 329 -23.97 -15.73 1.37
N GLY A 330 -22.74 -15.39 1.04
CA GLY A 330 -21.90 -14.47 1.78
C GLY A 330 -20.42 -14.73 1.55
N GLY A 331 -19.56 -13.93 2.16
CA GLY A 331 -18.11 -14.02 2.08
C GLY A 331 -17.43 -13.75 3.41
N ILE A 332 -16.17 -14.15 3.47
CA ILE A 332 -15.30 -14.02 4.64
C ILE A 332 -13.92 -13.65 4.14
N ARG A 333 -13.30 -12.63 4.74
CA ARG A 333 -11.87 -12.32 4.62
C ARG A 333 -11.30 -12.08 6.01
N ILE A 334 -10.11 -12.61 6.26
CA ILE A 334 -9.35 -12.37 7.48
C ILE A 334 -7.97 -11.95 7.04
N GLU A 335 -7.53 -10.78 7.49
CA GLU A 335 -6.31 -10.14 7.03
C GLU A 335 -5.48 -9.59 8.15
N ASP A 336 -4.18 -9.78 8.06
CA ASP A 336 -3.18 -9.09 8.87
C ASP A 336 -2.06 -8.53 8.01
N MET A 337 -1.50 -7.43 8.46
CA MET A 337 -0.17 -6.98 8.02
C MET A 337 0.92 -7.77 8.72
N VAL A 338 1.93 -8.19 7.98
CA VAL A 338 3.00 -9.07 8.44
C VAL A 338 4.36 -8.49 8.02
N LEU A 339 5.27 -8.33 8.97
CA LEU A 339 6.67 -7.96 8.73
C LEU A 339 7.51 -9.22 8.53
N VAL A 340 8.25 -9.30 7.44
CA VAL A 340 9.28 -10.33 7.23
C VAL A 340 10.49 -10.00 8.10
N THR A 341 10.85 -10.89 9.02
CA THR A 341 12.01 -10.75 9.92
C THR A 341 13.20 -11.54 9.40
N ALA A 342 14.35 -11.47 10.08
CA ALA A 342 15.56 -12.23 9.69
C ALA A 342 15.38 -13.76 9.70
N SER A 343 14.45 -14.30 10.52
CA SER A 343 14.26 -15.76 10.71
C SER A 343 12.85 -16.26 10.42
N GLY A 344 11.89 -15.36 10.17
CA GLY A 344 10.48 -15.70 9.98
C GLY A 344 9.64 -14.48 9.70
N CYS A 345 8.57 -14.29 10.47
CA CYS A 345 7.74 -13.10 10.36
C CYS A 345 7.17 -12.67 11.73
N GLU A 346 6.67 -11.44 11.75
CA GLU A 346 5.95 -10.86 12.88
C GLU A 346 4.60 -10.33 12.39
N VAL A 347 3.51 -10.71 13.05
CA VAL A 347 2.18 -10.16 12.78
C VAL A 347 2.08 -8.79 13.42
N LEU A 348 1.78 -7.77 12.64
CA LEU A 348 1.68 -6.39 13.12
C LEU A 348 0.27 -6.05 13.61
N THR A 349 -0.76 -6.70 13.07
CA THR A 349 -2.17 -6.44 13.40
C THR A 349 -2.53 -7.06 14.75
N PRO A 350 -2.89 -6.26 15.78
CA PRO A 350 -3.10 -6.76 17.14
C PRO A 350 -4.51 -7.31 17.40
N VAL A 351 -5.44 -7.16 16.45
CA VAL A 351 -6.86 -7.53 16.61
C VAL A 351 -7.04 -9.06 16.57
N ASN A 352 -7.84 -9.60 17.49
CA ASN A 352 -8.20 -11.01 17.51
C ASN A 352 -8.85 -11.47 16.19
N LYS A 353 -8.62 -12.74 15.85
CA LYS A 353 -9.13 -13.39 14.64
C LYS A 353 -10.21 -14.43 14.91
N GLU A 354 -10.62 -14.59 16.15
CA GLU A 354 -11.76 -15.45 16.48
C GLU A 354 -13.06 -14.88 15.92
N LEU A 355 -14.01 -15.76 15.60
CA LEU A 355 -15.31 -15.36 15.09
C LEU A 355 -16.10 -14.64 16.17
N ILE A 356 -16.37 -13.37 15.95
CA ILE A 356 -17.21 -12.53 16.81
C ILE A 356 -18.67 -12.71 16.38
N GLU A 357 -19.51 -13.18 17.28
CA GLU A 357 -20.97 -13.24 17.12
C GLU A 357 -21.58 -12.02 17.82
N ILE A 358 -22.39 -11.23 17.11
CA ILE A 358 -23.03 -10.00 17.57
C ILE A 358 -24.56 -10.16 17.51
#